data_1fad3d34076295deb2a4b0a4c853d9f1
#
_entry.id   1fad3d34076295deb2a4b0a4c853d9f1
#
_cell.length_a   1.000
_cell.length_b   1.000
_cell.length_c   1.000
_cell.angle_alpha   90.00
_cell.angle_beta   90.00
_cell.angle_gamma   90.00
#
_symmetry.space_group_name_H-M   'P 1'
#
loop_
_entity.id
_entity.type
_entity.pdbx_description
1 polymer ?
#
loop_
_entity_poly.entity_id
_entity_poly.type
_entity_poly.pdbx_seq_one_letter_code
_entity_poly.pdbx_strand_id
1 'polypeptide(L)'
;MTDVQSLKCRSEELDRLKAILQKQKPGQFEQLAASLIGTLLDVPIAVAKSGFQFGGDAGPAGRAMRSFRIEAKRYADKTSLSDRELLGEIDHAIVRDSGLEGWFLVATREVPEQVQMDLADKSAKVGVPVIIIDWKNTACPDLAALCTVAPEIVGLICGTEAEKIAHELVDSMSESLAMLKRELQSWSLGFEELRSLTYNKLQDVWNTPSLAVATMGQDIAGGARTSTIRRTASFASLSNWWQARADQATPAVVCGMEGYGKTWAAVDWLVDQQNHLPIVLLLPSSRFAGATGATEPAIKTIIAECLFELAKTRGVAHWKARLERLLQRPAGEGPVLVLCLDGMNQEPGVPWLRFLQILQADPFGGRVRVIGTTRKHHFEERLNHLSGLIAPPDTIEVSQFTDEPGGELDQRLAHDSLTRDDIHTELLPFARTPRLYDLVIKLRDRLDTSTEVTVHRLLWEAALAPASRRSRA
;
A
#
# COMPACT_ATOMS: atom_id res chain seq x y z
N MET A 1 -30.19 -7.70 -40.62
CA MET A 1 -31.50 -7.76 -39.93
C MET A 1 -31.41 -8.42 -38.53
N THR A 2 -30.44 -9.24 -38.29
CA THR A 2 -30.20 -9.96 -36.98
C THR A 2 -29.82 -9.04 -35.81
N ASP A 3 -29.05 -7.99 -36.03
CA ASP A 3 -28.59 -7.09 -34.94
C ASP A 3 -29.70 -6.23 -34.33
N VAL A 4 -30.60 -5.67 -35.13
CA VAL A 4 -31.66 -4.76 -34.64
C VAL A 4 -32.74 -5.52 -33.85
N GLN A 5 -32.99 -6.79 -34.24
CA GLN A 5 -33.98 -7.65 -33.57
C GLN A 5 -33.43 -8.16 -32.21
N SER A 6 -32.13 -8.46 -32.17
CA SER A 6 -31.40 -8.81 -30.93
C SER A 6 -31.36 -7.65 -29.93
N LEU A 7 -31.09 -6.41 -30.39
CA LEU A 7 -31.09 -5.21 -29.57
C LEU A 7 -32.47 -4.86 -29.00
N LYS A 8 -33.55 -5.07 -29.79
CA LYS A 8 -34.93 -4.86 -29.32
C LYS A 8 -35.35 -5.87 -28.25
N CYS A 9 -35.08 -7.16 -28.47
CA CYS A 9 -35.36 -8.20 -27.48
C CYS A 9 -34.67 -7.93 -26.16
N ARG A 10 -33.39 -7.53 -26.21
CA ARG A 10 -32.60 -7.19 -25.05
C ARG A 10 -33.13 -5.97 -24.25
N SER A 11 -33.63 -4.95 -24.97
CA SER A 11 -34.22 -3.77 -24.30
C SER A 11 -35.51 -4.15 -23.54
N GLU A 12 -36.34 -5.02 -24.10
CA GLU A 12 -37.55 -5.49 -23.43
C GLU A 12 -37.24 -6.33 -22.19
N GLU A 13 -36.21 -7.15 -22.21
CA GLU A 13 -35.76 -7.95 -21.07
C GLU A 13 -35.21 -7.06 -19.94
N LEU A 14 -34.43 -6.03 -20.27
CA LEU A 14 -33.93 -5.05 -19.30
C LEU A 14 -35.08 -4.26 -18.64
N ASP A 15 -36.07 -3.81 -19.43
CA ASP A 15 -37.23 -3.09 -18.93
C ASP A 15 -38.08 -3.97 -17.99
N ARG A 16 -38.24 -5.26 -18.35
CA ARG A 16 -38.95 -6.25 -17.51
C ARG A 16 -38.19 -6.50 -16.18
N LEU A 17 -36.88 -6.71 -16.24
CA LEU A 17 -36.06 -6.88 -15.05
C LEU A 17 -36.15 -5.65 -14.15
N LYS A 18 -36.01 -4.45 -14.71
CA LYS A 18 -36.15 -3.18 -13.98
C LYS A 18 -37.50 -3.11 -13.27
N ALA A 19 -38.58 -3.40 -13.99
CA ALA A 19 -39.95 -3.37 -13.43
C ALA A 19 -40.15 -4.38 -12.29
N ILE A 20 -39.52 -5.56 -12.39
CA ILE A 20 -39.56 -6.57 -11.33
C ILE A 20 -38.80 -6.06 -10.10
N LEU A 21 -37.58 -5.49 -10.27
CA LEU A 21 -36.79 -4.95 -9.19
C LEU A 21 -37.48 -3.78 -8.48
N GLN A 22 -38.13 -2.89 -9.25
CA GLN A 22 -38.89 -1.76 -8.70
C GLN A 22 -40.14 -2.18 -7.92
N LYS A 23 -40.68 -3.38 -8.15
CA LYS A 23 -41.83 -3.91 -7.41
C LYS A 23 -41.48 -4.64 -6.12
N GLN A 24 -40.21 -4.94 -5.90
CA GLN A 24 -39.78 -5.64 -4.69
C GLN A 24 -40.08 -4.81 -3.44
N LYS A 25 -40.25 -5.46 -2.27
CA LYS A 25 -40.28 -4.75 -0.99
C LYS A 25 -38.90 -4.18 -0.69
N PRO A 26 -38.78 -3.03 0.02
CA PRO A 26 -37.46 -2.43 0.35
C PRO A 26 -36.50 -3.46 0.93
N GLY A 27 -36.84 -4.17 1.98
CA GLY A 27 -35.96 -5.16 2.61
C GLY A 27 -35.59 -6.36 1.71
N GLN A 28 -36.40 -6.71 0.70
CA GLN A 28 -36.03 -7.73 -0.30
C GLN A 28 -34.98 -7.19 -1.27
N PHE A 29 -35.11 -5.92 -1.66
CA PHE A 29 -34.13 -5.27 -2.53
C PHE A 29 -32.80 -5.04 -1.80
N GLU A 30 -32.83 -4.65 -0.54
CA GLU A 30 -31.64 -4.56 0.33
C GLU A 30 -30.92 -5.92 0.44
N GLN A 31 -31.69 -6.99 0.66
CA GLN A 31 -31.15 -8.35 0.71
C GLN A 31 -30.55 -8.78 -0.63
N LEU A 32 -31.20 -8.46 -1.75
CA LEU A 32 -30.70 -8.74 -3.08
C LEU A 32 -29.36 -8.04 -3.33
N ALA A 33 -29.30 -6.71 -3.14
CA ALA A 33 -28.11 -5.92 -3.31
C ALA A 33 -26.96 -6.44 -2.44
N ALA A 34 -27.22 -6.73 -1.18
CA ALA A 34 -26.24 -7.28 -0.25
C ALA A 34 -25.70 -8.64 -0.72
N SER A 35 -26.58 -9.55 -1.14
CA SER A 35 -26.19 -10.89 -1.57
C SER A 35 -25.37 -10.86 -2.85
N LEU A 36 -25.78 -10.07 -3.85
CA LEU A 36 -25.08 -9.96 -5.13
C LEU A 36 -23.69 -9.30 -4.99
N ILE A 37 -23.61 -8.21 -4.21
CA ILE A 37 -22.31 -7.58 -3.92
C ILE A 37 -21.42 -8.52 -3.11
N GLY A 38 -21.97 -9.24 -2.14
CA GLY A 38 -21.24 -10.24 -1.37
C GLY A 38 -20.67 -11.34 -2.25
N THR A 39 -21.42 -11.85 -3.19
CA THR A 39 -20.97 -12.85 -4.16
C THR A 39 -19.88 -12.26 -5.09
N LEU A 40 -20.08 -11.05 -5.59
CA LEU A 40 -19.11 -10.40 -6.47
C LEU A 40 -17.76 -10.14 -5.79
N LEU A 41 -17.77 -9.80 -4.49
CA LEU A 41 -16.58 -9.48 -3.69
C LEU A 41 -16.01 -10.67 -2.92
N ASP A 42 -16.70 -11.82 -2.94
CA ASP A 42 -16.38 -12.99 -2.12
C ASP A 42 -16.30 -12.64 -0.61
N VAL A 43 -17.29 -11.88 -0.14
CA VAL A 43 -17.38 -11.42 1.25
C VAL A 43 -18.77 -11.70 1.80
N PRO A 44 -18.90 -12.37 2.95
CA PRO A 44 -20.21 -12.53 3.59
C PRO A 44 -20.76 -11.18 4.05
N ILE A 45 -22.00 -10.86 3.63
CA ILE A 45 -22.67 -9.61 3.96
C ILE A 45 -23.90 -9.90 4.81
N ALA A 46 -24.12 -9.08 5.84
CA ALA A 46 -25.32 -9.08 6.66
C ALA A 46 -26.15 -7.83 6.40
N VAL A 47 -27.46 -8.02 6.22
CA VAL A 47 -28.44 -6.93 6.14
C VAL A 47 -28.71 -6.42 7.56
N ALA A 48 -28.69 -5.11 7.73
CA ALA A 48 -28.96 -4.48 9.02
C ALA A 48 -30.45 -4.68 9.41
N LYS A 49 -30.71 -4.86 10.71
CA LYS A 49 -32.06 -4.87 11.20
C LYS A 49 -32.62 -3.44 11.22
N SER A 50 -33.90 -3.28 10.89
CA SER A 50 -34.60 -1.99 10.95
C SER A 50 -34.34 -1.27 12.28
N GLY A 51 -33.92 -0.03 12.24
CA GLY A 51 -33.52 0.77 13.41
C GLY A 51 -32.03 0.70 13.80
N PHE A 52 -31.22 -0.13 13.13
CA PHE A 52 -29.76 -0.28 13.38
C PHE A 52 -28.94 -0.11 12.11
N GLN A 53 -29.37 0.75 11.20
CA GLN A 53 -28.81 0.86 9.86
C GLN A 53 -27.47 1.63 9.78
N PHE A 54 -27.06 2.35 10.81
CA PHE A 54 -25.75 3.03 10.94
C PHE A 54 -25.13 3.58 9.64
N GLY A 55 -25.93 4.23 8.79
CA GLY A 55 -25.48 4.80 7.52
C GLY A 55 -25.39 3.81 6.35
N GLY A 56 -26.19 2.75 6.36
CA GLY A 56 -26.36 1.79 5.27
C GLY A 56 -27.21 0.59 5.65
N ASP A 57 -27.89 0.02 4.66
CA ASP A 57 -28.81 -1.10 4.81
C ASP A 57 -28.09 -2.43 5.05
N ALA A 58 -26.85 -2.56 4.59
CA ALA A 58 -26.06 -3.77 4.76
C ALA A 58 -24.54 -3.49 4.85
N GLY A 59 -23.81 -4.46 5.36
CA GLY A 59 -22.34 -4.42 5.45
C GLY A 59 -21.74 -5.79 5.75
N PRO A 60 -20.39 -5.93 5.73
CA PRO A 60 -19.71 -7.19 5.99
C PRO A 60 -20.12 -7.82 7.32
N ALA A 61 -20.28 -9.13 7.32
CA ALA A 61 -20.60 -9.91 8.51
C ALA A 61 -19.32 -10.35 9.24
N GLY A 62 -19.31 -10.26 10.57
CA GLY A 62 -18.21 -10.71 11.40
C GLY A 62 -17.02 -9.72 11.46
N ARG A 63 -15.83 -10.25 11.78
CA ARG A 63 -14.56 -9.49 11.81
C ARG A 63 -13.90 -9.41 10.43
N ALA A 64 -14.69 -9.12 9.38
CA ALA A 64 -14.10 -8.92 8.06
C ALA A 64 -13.09 -7.76 8.11
N MET A 65 -11.91 -7.96 7.53
CA MET A 65 -10.86 -6.94 7.45
C MET A 65 -11.30 -5.72 6.61
N ARG A 66 -12.32 -5.90 5.75
CA ARG A 66 -12.88 -4.85 4.89
C ARG A 66 -14.16 -4.32 5.51
N SER A 67 -14.24 -3.01 5.67
CA SER A 67 -15.45 -2.34 6.14
C SER A 67 -16.05 -1.50 5.03
N PHE A 68 -17.28 -1.81 4.65
CA PHE A 68 -18.07 -1.01 3.72
C PHE A 68 -19.54 -1.01 4.10
N ARG A 69 -20.31 -0.09 3.52
CA ARG A 69 -21.75 -0.02 3.70
C ARG A 69 -22.43 0.01 2.34
N ILE A 70 -23.59 -0.62 2.27
CA ILE A 70 -24.46 -0.66 1.11
C ILE A 70 -25.74 0.05 1.47
N GLU A 71 -26.08 1.05 0.71
CA GLU A 71 -27.36 1.76 0.75
C GLU A 71 -28.16 1.35 -0.48
N ALA A 72 -29.31 0.75 -0.29
CA ALA A 72 -30.14 0.22 -1.37
C ALA A 72 -31.43 1.03 -1.55
N LYS A 73 -31.55 1.75 -2.63
CA LYS A 73 -32.68 2.64 -2.95
C LYS A 73 -33.57 2.07 -4.04
N ARG A 74 -34.68 1.49 -3.63
CA ARG A 74 -35.72 0.98 -4.53
C ARG A 74 -36.76 2.07 -4.81
N TYR A 75 -36.61 2.77 -5.92
CA TYR A 75 -37.52 3.83 -6.31
C TYR A 75 -38.01 3.68 -7.75
N ALA A 76 -39.26 4.09 -8.00
CA ALA A 76 -39.75 4.27 -9.36
C ALA A 76 -39.06 5.50 -10.01
N ASP A 77 -39.02 5.55 -11.34
CA ASP A 77 -38.28 6.58 -12.10
C ASP A 77 -38.70 8.01 -11.78
N LYS A 78 -39.95 8.21 -11.34
CA LYS A 78 -40.50 9.54 -10.99
C LYS A 78 -40.25 9.96 -9.52
N THR A 79 -39.76 9.06 -8.65
CA THR A 79 -39.50 9.38 -7.25
C THR A 79 -38.21 10.19 -7.14
N SER A 80 -38.19 11.32 -6.45
CA SER A 80 -36.98 12.09 -6.21
C SER A 80 -36.01 11.32 -5.30
N LEU A 81 -34.72 11.33 -5.65
CA LEU A 81 -33.64 10.94 -4.74
C LEU A 81 -33.20 12.20 -3.98
N SER A 82 -33.19 12.13 -2.67
CA SER A 82 -32.75 13.24 -1.83
C SER A 82 -31.23 13.15 -1.64
N ASP A 83 -30.49 14.08 -2.22
CA ASP A 83 -29.06 14.30 -2.01
C ASP A 83 -28.72 14.46 -0.53
N ARG A 84 -29.52 15.27 0.18
CA ARG A 84 -29.38 15.53 1.62
C ARG A 84 -29.50 14.25 2.46
N GLU A 85 -30.42 13.37 2.10
CA GLU A 85 -30.59 12.08 2.79
C GLU A 85 -29.35 11.21 2.55
N LEU A 86 -28.92 11.03 1.30
CA LEU A 86 -27.77 10.20 0.95
C LEU A 86 -26.44 10.72 1.56
N LEU A 87 -26.23 12.04 1.56
CA LEU A 87 -25.09 12.66 2.21
C LEU A 87 -25.12 12.45 3.74
N GLY A 88 -26.31 12.49 4.34
CA GLY A 88 -26.52 12.18 5.76
C GLY A 88 -26.15 10.73 6.10
N GLU A 89 -26.53 9.78 5.25
CA GLU A 89 -26.20 8.35 5.45
C GLU A 89 -24.69 8.09 5.37
N ILE A 90 -24.00 8.74 4.43
CA ILE A 90 -22.52 8.66 4.38
C ILE A 90 -21.91 9.22 5.67
N ASP A 91 -22.37 10.35 6.17
CA ASP A 91 -21.86 10.95 7.41
C ASP A 91 -22.09 10.03 8.60
N HIS A 92 -23.26 9.42 8.70
CA HIS A 92 -23.57 8.45 9.74
C HIS A 92 -22.65 7.23 9.65
N ALA A 93 -22.43 6.68 8.45
CA ALA A 93 -21.53 5.56 8.24
C ALA A 93 -20.10 5.87 8.69
N ILE A 94 -19.59 7.07 8.34
CA ILE A 94 -18.24 7.52 8.69
C ILE A 94 -18.06 7.72 10.19
N VAL A 95 -19.04 8.33 10.87
CA VAL A 95 -18.99 8.56 12.32
C VAL A 95 -19.00 7.26 13.11
N ARG A 96 -19.74 6.27 12.62
CA ARG A 96 -19.89 4.97 13.30
C ARG A 96 -18.73 4.01 13.02
N ASP A 97 -18.10 4.16 11.87
CA ASP A 97 -17.03 3.28 11.43
C ASP A 97 -15.86 4.09 10.89
N SER A 98 -14.88 4.36 11.76
CA SER A 98 -13.65 5.05 11.39
C SER A 98 -12.82 4.26 10.37
N GLY A 99 -13.00 2.94 10.30
CA GLY A 99 -12.39 2.04 9.35
C GLY A 99 -13.14 1.88 8.03
N LEU A 100 -14.22 2.64 7.80
CA LEU A 100 -15.05 2.52 6.59
C LEU A 100 -14.20 2.74 5.33
N GLU A 101 -14.16 1.74 4.47
CA GLU A 101 -13.33 1.69 3.26
C GLU A 101 -14.08 2.02 1.98
N GLY A 102 -15.40 1.85 1.97
CA GLY A 102 -16.24 2.13 0.83
C GLY A 102 -17.72 2.29 1.21
N TRP A 103 -18.44 3.03 0.38
CA TRP A 103 -19.88 3.20 0.49
C TRP A 103 -20.53 2.99 -0.87
N PHE A 104 -21.48 2.06 -0.95
CA PHE A 104 -22.16 1.66 -2.18
C PHE A 104 -23.58 2.18 -2.19
N LEU A 105 -23.97 2.85 -3.26
CA LEU A 105 -25.36 3.19 -3.55
C LEU A 105 -25.88 2.26 -4.65
N VAL A 106 -26.85 1.44 -4.33
CA VAL A 106 -27.53 0.56 -5.29
C VAL A 106 -28.93 1.11 -5.56
N ALA A 107 -29.23 1.50 -6.79
CA ALA A 107 -30.48 2.15 -7.13
C ALA A 107 -31.19 1.49 -8.32
N THR A 108 -32.51 1.27 -8.21
CA THR A 108 -33.34 0.72 -9.32
C THR A 108 -33.66 1.72 -10.42
N ARG A 109 -33.13 2.93 -10.32
CA ARG A 109 -33.25 4.01 -11.32
C ARG A 109 -31.90 4.68 -11.51
N GLU A 110 -31.81 5.52 -12.54
CA GLU A 110 -30.68 6.42 -12.70
C GLU A 110 -30.57 7.39 -11.54
N VAL A 111 -29.38 7.52 -10.98
CA VAL A 111 -29.05 8.55 -9.98
C VAL A 111 -28.79 9.86 -10.75
N PRO A 112 -29.50 10.98 -10.43
CA PRO A 112 -29.32 12.25 -11.10
C PRO A 112 -27.87 12.75 -11.04
N GLU A 113 -27.41 13.38 -12.11
CA GLU A 113 -26.02 13.83 -12.25
C GLU A 113 -25.60 14.76 -11.11
N GLN A 114 -26.49 15.68 -10.67
CA GLN A 114 -26.21 16.55 -9.54
C GLN A 114 -25.92 15.74 -8.26
N VAL A 115 -26.72 14.70 -7.98
CA VAL A 115 -26.52 13.82 -6.83
C VAL A 115 -25.21 13.05 -6.95
N GLN A 116 -24.87 12.58 -8.16
CA GLN A 116 -23.58 11.92 -8.39
C GLN A 116 -22.40 12.86 -8.10
N MET A 117 -22.49 14.13 -8.53
CA MET A 117 -21.46 15.14 -8.28
C MET A 117 -21.32 15.42 -6.77
N ASP A 118 -22.43 15.63 -6.05
CA ASP A 118 -22.42 15.89 -4.63
C ASP A 118 -21.83 14.71 -3.83
N LEU A 119 -22.17 13.48 -4.23
CA LEU A 119 -21.59 12.26 -3.67
C LEU A 119 -20.09 12.12 -3.98
N ALA A 120 -19.65 12.46 -5.19
CA ALA A 120 -18.25 12.46 -5.59
C ALA A 120 -17.43 13.49 -4.80
N ASP A 121 -17.96 14.70 -4.65
CA ASP A 121 -17.34 15.77 -3.84
C ASP A 121 -17.24 15.35 -2.37
N LYS A 122 -18.28 14.73 -1.84
CA LYS A 122 -18.27 14.19 -0.49
C LYS A 122 -17.22 13.10 -0.34
N SER A 123 -17.19 12.13 -1.27
CA SER A 123 -16.20 11.07 -1.35
C SER A 123 -14.78 11.61 -1.29
N ALA A 124 -14.48 12.64 -2.11
CA ALA A 124 -13.17 13.26 -2.13
C ALA A 124 -12.81 13.94 -0.80
N LYS A 125 -13.76 14.62 -0.15
CA LYS A 125 -13.55 15.31 1.13
C LYS A 125 -13.32 14.36 2.29
N VAL A 126 -14.03 13.23 2.33
CA VAL A 126 -13.96 12.29 3.46
C VAL A 126 -12.99 11.12 3.24
N GLY A 127 -12.45 10.96 2.03
CA GLY A 127 -11.55 9.86 1.70
C GLY A 127 -12.22 8.48 1.70
N VAL A 128 -13.55 8.41 1.50
CA VAL A 128 -14.30 7.15 1.36
C VAL A 128 -14.81 7.07 -0.07
N PRO A 129 -14.39 6.07 -0.86
CA PRO A 129 -14.93 5.86 -2.19
C PRO A 129 -16.44 5.64 -2.16
N VAL A 130 -17.16 6.36 -3.00
CA VAL A 130 -18.58 6.16 -3.25
C VAL A 130 -18.73 5.51 -4.61
N ILE A 131 -19.42 4.39 -4.66
CA ILE A 131 -19.69 3.62 -5.87
C ILE A 131 -21.18 3.55 -6.07
N ILE A 132 -21.61 3.95 -7.27
CA ILE A 132 -23.01 4.01 -7.65
C ILE A 132 -23.27 2.87 -8.64
N ILE A 133 -24.17 1.99 -8.29
CA ILE A 133 -24.64 0.86 -9.13
C ILE A 133 -26.11 1.15 -9.44
N ASP A 134 -26.36 1.69 -10.61
CA ASP A 134 -27.66 2.21 -10.96
C ASP A 134 -28.16 1.77 -12.36
N TRP A 135 -29.17 2.46 -12.87
CA TRP A 135 -29.78 2.21 -14.18
C TRP A 135 -29.46 3.34 -15.19
N LYS A 136 -28.28 3.99 -15.10
CA LYS A 136 -27.91 5.13 -15.94
C LYS A 136 -27.73 4.74 -17.41
N ASN A 137 -27.00 3.67 -17.67
CA ASN A 137 -26.82 3.15 -19.03
C ASN A 137 -27.96 2.19 -19.38
N THR A 138 -28.94 2.67 -20.14
CA THR A 138 -30.12 1.87 -20.52
C THR A 138 -29.77 0.65 -21.39
N ALA A 139 -28.63 0.65 -22.10
CA ALA A 139 -28.18 -0.49 -22.90
C ALA A 139 -27.44 -1.55 -22.08
N CYS A 140 -26.71 -1.14 -21.03
CA CYS A 140 -25.93 -2.01 -20.15
C CYS A 140 -25.93 -1.42 -18.73
N PRO A 141 -27.06 -1.49 -17.99
CA PRO A 141 -27.12 -0.93 -16.63
C PRO A 141 -26.24 -1.72 -15.67
N ASP A 142 -25.53 -1.03 -14.79
CA ASP A 142 -24.66 -1.66 -13.79
C ASP A 142 -25.44 -2.55 -12.82
N LEU A 143 -26.67 -2.16 -12.47
CA LEU A 143 -27.54 -3.01 -11.64
C LEU A 143 -28.00 -4.27 -12.37
N ALA A 144 -28.24 -4.21 -13.69
CA ALA A 144 -28.57 -5.40 -14.46
C ALA A 144 -27.34 -6.32 -14.57
N ALA A 145 -26.15 -5.75 -14.82
CA ALA A 145 -24.89 -6.50 -14.82
C ALA A 145 -24.65 -7.15 -13.45
N LEU A 146 -24.92 -6.47 -12.35
CA LEU A 146 -24.82 -7.04 -11.00
C LEU A 146 -25.78 -8.25 -10.83
N CYS A 147 -27.00 -8.20 -11.37
CA CYS A 147 -27.95 -9.32 -11.33
C CYS A 147 -27.44 -10.59 -12.03
N THR A 148 -26.53 -10.47 -13.00
CA THR A 148 -25.97 -11.64 -13.71
C THR A 148 -24.87 -12.36 -12.93
N VAL A 149 -24.42 -11.82 -11.79
CA VAL A 149 -23.41 -12.47 -10.91
C VAL A 149 -23.90 -13.79 -10.33
N ALA A 150 -25.17 -13.82 -9.91
CA ALA A 150 -25.82 -14.99 -9.32
C ALA A 150 -27.32 -14.98 -9.66
N PRO A 151 -27.70 -15.41 -10.88
CA PRO A 151 -29.10 -15.43 -11.32
C PRO A 151 -30.03 -16.23 -10.38
N GLU A 152 -29.53 -17.29 -9.75
CA GLU A 152 -30.23 -18.11 -8.76
C GLU A 152 -30.60 -17.32 -7.50
N ILE A 153 -29.77 -16.38 -7.07
CA ILE A 153 -30.08 -15.48 -5.95
C ILE A 153 -31.19 -14.50 -6.38
N VAL A 154 -31.09 -13.99 -7.61
CA VAL A 154 -32.16 -13.16 -8.20
C VAL A 154 -33.49 -13.93 -8.23
N GLY A 155 -33.46 -15.19 -8.63
CA GLY A 155 -34.64 -16.07 -8.63
C GLY A 155 -35.23 -16.29 -7.26
N LEU A 156 -34.39 -16.55 -6.28
CA LEU A 156 -34.82 -16.78 -4.89
C LEU A 156 -35.55 -15.56 -4.29
N ILE A 157 -35.11 -14.34 -4.62
CA ILE A 157 -35.62 -13.10 -4.02
C ILE A 157 -36.71 -12.46 -4.87
N CYS A 158 -36.52 -12.43 -6.21
CA CYS A 158 -37.39 -11.71 -7.15
C CYS A 158 -38.32 -12.60 -7.95
N GLY A 159 -38.12 -13.93 -7.89
CA GLY A 159 -38.94 -14.92 -8.59
C GLY A 159 -38.30 -15.43 -9.88
N THR A 160 -38.85 -16.55 -10.39
CA THR A 160 -38.29 -17.32 -11.50
C THR A 160 -38.23 -16.56 -12.83
N GLU A 161 -39.11 -15.59 -13.07
CA GLU A 161 -39.05 -14.73 -14.24
C GLU A 161 -37.79 -13.86 -14.24
N ALA A 162 -37.45 -13.27 -13.08
CA ALA A 162 -36.23 -12.46 -12.92
C ALA A 162 -34.96 -13.31 -13.06
N GLU A 163 -34.97 -14.54 -12.55
CA GLU A 163 -33.88 -15.51 -12.71
C GLU A 163 -33.62 -15.81 -14.19
N LYS A 164 -34.66 -16.13 -14.92
CA LYS A 164 -34.58 -16.43 -16.36
C LYS A 164 -33.99 -15.25 -17.13
N ILE A 165 -34.48 -14.02 -16.87
CA ILE A 165 -33.97 -12.82 -17.53
C ILE A 165 -32.49 -12.61 -17.14
N ALA A 166 -32.11 -12.76 -15.87
CA ALA A 166 -30.74 -12.61 -15.43
C ALA A 166 -29.80 -13.61 -16.11
N HIS A 167 -30.23 -14.88 -16.31
CA HIS A 167 -29.47 -15.87 -17.09
C HIS A 167 -29.32 -15.48 -18.55
N GLU A 168 -30.39 -15.01 -19.20
CA GLU A 168 -30.37 -14.59 -20.61
C GLU A 168 -29.44 -13.37 -20.82
N LEU A 169 -29.22 -12.54 -19.79
CA LEU A 169 -28.37 -11.37 -19.85
C LEU A 169 -26.87 -11.66 -19.56
N VAL A 170 -26.48 -12.84 -19.06
CA VAL A 170 -25.11 -13.15 -18.65
C VAL A 170 -24.07 -12.78 -19.72
N ASP A 171 -24.23 -13.29 -20.93
CA ASP A 171 -23.27 -13.08 -22.03
C ASP A 171 -23.22 -11.59 -22.42
N SER A 172 -24.40 -10.97 -22.52
CA SER A 172 -24.52 -9.59 -22.97
C SER A 172 -24.06 -8.55 -21.93
N MET A 173 -24.03 -8.89 -20.64
CA MET A 173 -23.58 -8.03 -19.54
C MET A 173 -22.15 -8.34 -19.08
N SER A 174 -21.49 -9.31 -19.67
CA SER A 174 -20.17 -9.79 -19.26
C SER A 174 -19.11 -8.68 -19.22
N GLU A 175 -19.10 -7.76 -20.19
CA GLU A 175 -18.18 -6.63 -20.24
C GLU A 175 -18.50 -5.61 -19.15
N SER A 176 -19.79 -5.24 -18.97
CA SER A 176 -20.22 -4.32 -17.91
C SER A 176 -19.94 -4.91 -16.53
N LEU A 177 -20.18 -6.20 -16.33
CA LEU A 177 -19.85 -6.90 -15.10
C LEU A 177 -18.34 -6.89 -14.85
N ALA A 178 -17.52 -7.11 -15.86
CA ALA A 178 -16.06 -7.04 -15.74
C ALA A 178 -15.57 -5.63 -15.41
N MET A 179 -16.18 -4.59 -15.94
CA MET A 179 -15.91 -3.19 -15.59
C MET A 179 -16.32 -2.89 -14.16
N LEU A 180 -17.54 -3.27 -13.77
CA LEU A 180 -18.03 -3.12 -12.40
C LEU A 180 -17.14 -3.86 -11.40
N LYS A 181 -16.77 -5.09 -11.67
CA LYS A 181 -15.84 -5.87 -10.85
C LYS A 181 -14.50 -5.18 -10.70
N ARG A 182 -13.96 -4.63 -11.79
CA ARG A 182 -12.70 -3.89 -11.79
C ARG A 182 -12.79 -2.60 -11.00
N GLU A 183 -13.90 -1.87 -11.10
CA GLU A 183 -14.15 -0.68 -10.31
C GLU A 183 -14.29 -1.04 -8.81
N LEU A 184 -15.05 -2.07 -8.50
CA LEU A 184 -15.19 -2.59 -7.15
C LEU A 184 -13.88 -3.14 -6.57
N GLN A 185 -13.02 -3.70 -7.38
CA GLN A 185 -11.67 -4.07 -6.96
C GLN A 185 -10.75 -2.85 -6.80
N SER A 186 -10.94 -1.80 -7.59
CA SER A 186 -10.15 -0.56 -7.49
C SER A 186 -10.56 0.33 -6.30
N TRP A 187 -11.83 0.28 -5.85
CA TRP A 187 -12.20 0.96 -4.60
C TRP A 187 -11.63 0.23 -3.40
N SER A 188 -11.38 -1.05 -3.54
CA SER A 188 -10.68 -1.86 -2.56
C SER A 188 -9.21 -1.47 -2.38
N LEU A 189 -8.77 -0.32 -2.96
CA LEU A 189 -7.66 0.48 -2.46
C LEU A 189 -7.97 0.92 -1.01
N GLY A 190 -8.65 0.06 -0.30
CA GLY A 190 -8.73 -0.13 1.09
C GLY A 190 -7.38 -0.51 1.67
N PHE A 191 -7.31 -0.71 2.95
CA PHE A 191 -6.06 -1.03 3.63
C PHE A 191 -5.34 -2.24 3.07
N GLU A 192 -6.09 -3.32 2.80
CA GLU A 192 -5.50 -4.56 2.32
C GLU A 192 -4.95 -4.42 0.91
N GLU A 193 -5.62 -3.67 0.05
CA GLU A 193 -5.12 -3.42 -1.29
C GLU A 193 -3.90 -2.50 -1.29
N LEU A 194 -3.93 -1.41 -0.52
CA LEU A 194 -2.76 -0.56 -0.32
C LEU A 194 -1.58 -1.35 0.25
N ARG A 195 -1.85 -2.23 1.21
CA ARG A 195 -0.87 -3.13 1.78
C ARG A 195 -0.28 -4.03 0.69
N SER A 196 -1.11 -4.66 -0.13
CA SER A 196 -0.69 -5.51 -1.25
C SER A 196 0.14 -4.72 -2.27
N LEU A 197 -0.27 -3.50 -2.63
CA LEU A 197 0.48 -2.63 -3.54
C LEU A 197 1.85 -2.25 -2.97
N THR A 198 1.93 -1.94 -1.67
CA THR A 198 3.20 -1.63 -1.03
C THR A 198 4.12 -2.85 -0.96
N TYR A 199 3.57 -4.05 -0.76
CA TYR A 199 4.33 -5.29 -0.79
C TYR A 199 4.88 -5.58 -2.19
N ASN A 200 4.05 -5.46 -3.21
CA ASN A 200 4.49 -5.64 -4.58
C ASN A 200 5.61 -4.65 -4.90
N LYS A 201 5.45 -3.37 -4.52
CA LYS A 201 6.49 -2.36 -4.70
C LYS A 201 7.78 -2.69 -3.95
N LEU A 202 7.66 -3.18 -2.72
CA LEU A 202 8.80 -3.60 -1.91
C LEU A 202 9.54 -4.79 -2.54
N GLN A 203 8.79 -5.80 -3.01
CA GLN A 203 9.33 -6.93 -3.75
C GLN A 203 9.99 -6.52 -5.08
N ASP A 204 9.36 -5.60 -5.81
CA ASP A 204 9.91 -5.07 -7.06
C ASP A 204 11.25 -4.36 -6.81
N VAL A 205 11.33 -3.51 -5.79
CA VAL A 205 12.57 -2.83 -5.39
C VAL A 205 13.64 -3.84 -4.95
N TRP A 206 13.25 -4.90 -4.22
CA TRP A 206 14.16 -5.93 -3.75
C TRP A 206 14.68 -6.84 -4.86
N ASN A 207 13.87 -7.12 -5.88
CA ASN A 207 14.20 -8.06 -6.94
C ASN A 207 14.75 -7.41 -8.21
N THR A 208 14.60 -6.09 -8.38
CA THR A 208 14.92 -5.42 -9.65
C THR A 208 15.87 -4.23 -9.42
N PRO A 209 17.17 -4.33 -9.80
CA PRO A 209 18.16 -3.27 -9.60
C PRO A 209 17.74 -1.90 -10.16
N SER A 210 17.14 -1.85 -11.35
CA SER A 210 16.70 -0.60 -11.97
C SER A 210 15.56 0.07 -11.17
N LEU A 211 14.64 -0.72 -10.61
CA LEU A 211 13.57 -0.20 -9.76
C LEU A 211 14.08 0.22 -8.38
N ALA A 212 15.10 -0.49 -7.85
CA ALA A 212 15.78 -0.08 -6.62
C ALA A 212 16.42 1.31 -6.80
N VAL A 213 17.18 1.50 -7.87
CA VAL A 213 17.80 2.79 -8.18
C VAL A 213 16.76 3.88 -8.43
N ALA A 214 15.70 3.60 -9.17
CA ALA A 214 14.63 4.57 -9.44
C ALA A 214 13.86 4.99 -8.17
N THR A 215 13.72 4.08 -7.20
CA THR A 215 12.94 4.34 -5.98
C THR A 215 13.80 4.91 -4.85
N MET A 216 15.01 4.37 -4.64
CA MET A 216 15.86 4.65 -3.50
C MET A 216 17.15 5.42 -3.87
N GLY A 217 17.37 5.73 -5.15
CA GLY A 217 18.59 6.38 -5.63
C GLY A 217 19.84 5.49 -5.61
N GLN A 218 19.72 4.22 -5.22
CA GLN A 218 20.83 3.27 -5.11
C GLN A 218 20.36 1.83 -5.35
N ASP A 219 21.29 1.00 -5.84
CA ASP A 219 21.00 -0.42 -6.06
C ASP A 219 21.08 -1.19 -4.73
N ILE A 220 19.92 -1.52 -4.20
CA ILE A 220 19.73 -2.32 -2.98
C ILE A 220 19.05 -3.66 -3.27
N ALA A 221 18.97 -4.08 -4.52
CA ALA A 221 18.24 -5.27 -4.95
C ALA A 221 18.91 -6.56 -4.46
N GLY A 222 18.66 -6.93 -3.21
CA GLY A 222 19.20 -8.14 -2.58
C GLY A 222 18.67 -9.42 -3.20
N GLY A 223 17.39 -9.49 -3.52
CA GLY A 223 16.75 -10.66 -4.12
C GLY A 223 17.24 -10.97 -5.54
N ALA A 224 17.76 -9.98 -6.26
CA ALA A 224 18.35 -10.17 -7.57
C ALA A 224 19.78 -10.79 -7.51
N ARG A 225 20.36 -10.93 -6.33
CA ARG A 225 21.72 -11.40 -6.11
C ARG A 225 21.71 -12.75 -5.40
N THR A 226 22.40 -13.72 -5.96
CA THR A 226 22.52 -15.07 -5.36
C THR A 226 23.41 -15.10 -4.11
N SER A 227 24.20 -14.08 -3.89
CA SER A 227 25.27 -14.01 -2.89
C SER A 227 25.03 -12.95 -1.79
N THR A 228 23.76 -12.72 -1.41
CA THR A 228 23.44 -11.80 -0.31
C THR A 228 23.64 -12.46 1.06
N ILE A 229 24.21 -11.71 1.99
CA ILE A 229 24.38 -12.14 3.38
C ILE A 229 23.48 -11.30 4.30
N ARG A 230 22.59 -11.98 5.01
CA ARG A 230 21.72 -11.32 5.99
C ARG A 230 22.54 -10.75 7.16
N ARG A 231 22.28 -9.51 7.50
CA ARG A 231 22.91 -8.83 8.63
C ARG A 231 22.19 -9.23 9.94
N THR A 232 22.53 -10.41 10.46
CA THR A 232 21.80 -11.10 11.54
C THR A 232 21.58 -10.23 12.77
N ALA A 233 22.60 -9.51 13.24
CA ALA A 233 22.50 -8.64 14.41
C ALA A 233 21.51 -7.49 14.20
N SER A 234 21.60 -6.79 13.05
CA SER A 234 20.70 -5.69 12.73
C SER A 234 19.26 -6.19 12.47
N PHE A 235 19.13 -7.35 11.87
CA PHE A 235 17.83 -8.00 11.64
C PHE A 235 17.14 -8.34 12.98
N ALA A 236 17.86 -8.94 13.92
CA ALA A 236 17.35 -9.26 15.26
C ALA A 236 16.94 -7.98 16.02
N SER A 237 17.77 -6.92 15.94
CA SER A 237 17.47 -5.63 16.59
C SER A 237 16.20 -4.98 16.02
N LEU A 238 16.00 -5.00 14.68
CA LEU A 238 14.77 -4.51 14.05
C LEU A 238 13.55 -5.34 14.47
N SER A 239 13.71 -6.66 14.58
CA SER A 239 12.63 -7.55 15.02
C SER A 239 12.24 -7.28 16.47
N ASN A 240 13.19 -7.08 17.35
CA ASN A 240 12.95 -6.72 18.75
C ASN A 240 12.25 -5.35 18.86
N TRP A 241 12.71 -4.36 18.08
CA TRP A 241 12.06 -3.05 18.01
C TRP A 241 10.61 -3.17 17.53
N TRP A 242 10.33 -3.99 16.53
CA TRP A 242 8.98 -4.17 16.01
C TRP A 242 8.04 -4.83 17.03
N GLN A 243 8.55 -5.80 17.79
CA GLN A 243 7.80 -6.52 18.82
C GLN A 243 7.58 -5.67 20.09
N ALA A 244 8.34 -4.61 20.28
CA ALA A 244 8.08 -3.66 21.35
C ALA A 244 6.68 -3.05 21.22
N ARG A 245 6.08 -2.63 22.37
CA ARG A 245 4.68 -2.17 22.43
C ARG A 245 4.34 -1.17 21.33
N ALA A 246 3.24 -1.42 20.63
CA ALA A 246 2.79 -0.60 19.52
C ALA A 246 2.42 0.84 19.92
N ASP A 247 2.06 1.06 21.20
CA ASP A 247 1.76 2.37 21.78
C ASP A 247 3.01 3.24 22.01
N GLN A 248 4.20 2.64 21.94
CA GLN A 248 5.45 3.37 22.01
C GLN A 248 5.91 3.77 20.61
N ALA A 249 5.71 5.03 20.28
CA ALA A 249 6.08 5.59 18.96
C ALA A 249 7.61 5.77 18.79
N THR A 250 8.41 4.84 19.31
CA THR A 250 9.87 4.87 19.23
C THR A 250 10.34 4.64 17.79
N PRO A 251 11.09 5.55 17.16
CA PRO A 251 11.68 5.31 15.86
C PRO A 251 12.87 4.35 15.96
N ALA A 252 13.07 3.49 14.97
CA ALA A 252 14.31 2.76 14.78
C ALA A 252 15.27 3.58 13.91
N VAL A 253 16.49 3.80 14.37
CA VAL A 253 17.53 4.50 13.60
C VAL A 253 18.65 3.53 13.27
N VAL A 254 18.68 3.10 11.99
CA VAL A 254 19.71 2.23 11.43
C VAL A 254 20.92 3.11 11.07
N CYS A 255 21.97 3.02 11.84
CA CYS A 255 23.17 3.84 11.65
C CYS A 255 24.42 2.99 11.35
N GLY A 256 25.43 3.61 10.76
CA GLY A 256 26.70 2.97 10.41
C GLY A 256 27.49 3.80 9.41
N MET A 257 28.71 3.37 9.12
CA MET A 257 29.54 4.05 8.14
C MET A 257 29.01 3.90 6.71
N GLU A 258 29.57 4.69 5.79
CA GLU A 258 29.22 4.58 4.38
C GLU A 258 29.60 3.20 3.80
N GLY A 259 28.70 2.63 3.00
CA GLY A 259 28.96 1.34 2.35
C GLY A 259 28.71 0.11 3.21
N TYR A 260 28.29 0.27 4.49
CA TYR A 260 28.05 -0.87 5.37
C TYR A 260 26.68 -1.58 5.14
N GLY A 261 25.84 -1.06 4.24
CA GLY A 261 24.59 -1.72 3.86
C GLY A 261 23.40 -1.39 4.76
N LYS A 262 23.33 -0.18 5.34
CA LYS A 262 22.21 0.27 6.21
C LYS A 262 20.84 0.15 5.55
N THR A 263 20.69 0.78 4.38
CA THR A 263 19.44 0.73 3.59
C THR A 263 19.10 -0.70 3.21
N TRP A 264 20.11 -1.47 2.82
CA TRP A 264 19.94 -2.88 2.48
C TRP A 264 19.41 -3.69 3.68
N ALA A 265 19.99 -3.51 4.87
CA ALA A 265 19.55 -4.20 6.08
C ALA A 265 18.11 -3.84 6.48
N ALA A 266 17.73 -2.56 6.35
CA ALA A 266 16.36 -2.12 6.61
C ALA A 266 15.36 -2.74 5.61
N VAL A 267 15.70 -2.75 4.32
CA VAL A 267 14.81 -3.29 3.28
C VAL A 267 14.75 -4.82 3.33
N ASP A 268 15.86 -5.53 3.60
CA ASP A 268 15.88 -6.98 3.82
C ASP A 268 14.89 -7.38 4.95
N TRP A 269 14.94 -6.64 6.06
CA TRP A 269 14.02 -6.85 7.17
C TRP A 269 12.56 -6.57 6.79
N LEU A 270 12.28 -5.47 6.07
CA LEU A 270 10.94 -5.12 5.60
C LEU A 270 10.36 -6.19 4.66
N VAL A 271 11.18 -6.71 3.76
CA VAL A 271 10.79 -7.78 2.82
C VAL A 271 10.47 -9.08 3.56
N ASP A 272 11.32 -9.46 4.51
CA ASP A 272 11.12 -10.69 5.30
C ASP A 272 9.85 -10.62 6.17
N GLN A 273 9.60 -9.44 6.78
CA GLN A 273 8.47 -9.24 7.68
C GLN A 273 7.18 -8.78 7.00
N GLN A 274 7.16 -8.64 5.68
CA GLN A 274 6.07 -8.04 4.92
C GLN A 274 4.68 -8.56 5.29
N ASN A 275 4.53 -9.87 5.56
CA ASN A 275 3.24 -10.49 5.88
C ASN A 275 2.67 -10.03 7.24
N HIS A 276 3.52 -9.45 8.11
CA HIS A 276 3.17 -9.00 9.45
C HIS A 276 3.14 -7.47 9.56
N LEU A 277 3.54 -6.77 8.49
CA LEU A 277 3.58 -5.31 8.47
C LEU A 277 2.28 -4.73 7.93
N PRO A 278 1.91 -3.49 8.34
CA PRO A 278 0.86 -2.71 7.70
C PRO A 278 1.33 -2.15 6.35
N ILE A 279 0.76 -1.06 5.88
CA ILE A 279 1.24 -0.32 4.72
C ILE A 279 2.70 0.12 4.94
N VAL A 280 3.60 -0.16 4.01
CA VAL A 280 5.02 0.21 4.07
C VAL A 280 5.35 1.22 2.98
N LEU A 281 5.90 2.38 3.35
CA LEU A 281 6.34 3.39 2.39
C LEU A 281 7.86 3.56 2.45
N LEU A 282 8.51 3.37 1.30
CA LEU A 282 9.94 3.66 1.12
C LEU A 282 10.10 5.12 0.72
N LEU A 283 10.73 5.92 1.56
CA LEU A 283 10.85 7.37 1.42
C LEU A 283 12.34 7.76 1.39
N PRO A 284 12.96 7.89 0.22
CA PRO A 284 14.30 8.45 0.14
C PRO A 284 14.29 9.90 0.60
N SER A 285 15.36 10.35 1.25
CA SER A 285 15.47 11.70 1.81
C SER A 285 15.22 12.82 0.80
N SER A 286 15.50 12.57 -0.48
CA SER A 286 15.24 13.51 -1.58
C SER A 286 13.76 13.91 -1.71
N ARG A 287 12.83 13.10 -1.21
CA ARG A 287 11.39 13.45 -1.14
C ARG A 287 11.11 14.63 -0.21
N PHE A 288 12.02 14.89 0.70
CA PHE A 288 11.91 15.96 1.68
C PHE A 288 12.76 17.19 1.28
N ALA A 289 13.48 17.11 0.16
CA ALA A 289 14.27 18.22 -0.37
C ALA A 289 13.35 19.41 -0.67
N GLY A 290 13.41 20.51 -0.10
CA GLY A 290 12.49 21.65 -0.23
C GLY A 290 11.40 21.72 0.83
N ALA A 291 11.27 20.74 1.70
CA ALA A 291 10.44 20.83 2.90
C ALA A 291 11.15 21.73 3.93
N THR A 292 11.04 23.05 3.74
CA THR A 292 11.68 24.07 4.63
C THR A 292 11.03 24.13 6.00
N GLY A 293 9.88 23.47 6.20
CA GLY A 293 9.19 23.40 7.49
C GLY A 293 8.62 21.99 7.71
N ALA A 294 9.03 21.35 8.82
CA ALA A 294 8.35 20.16 9.29
C ALA A 294 7.04 20.56 9.97
N THR A 295 5.93 20.33 9.29
CA THR A 295 4.58 20.50 9.82
C THR A 295 3.74 19.26 9.57
N GLU A 296 2.75 19.02 10.42
CA GLU A 296 1.82 17.90 10.26
C GLU A 296 1.16 17.88 8.86
N PRO A 297 0.62 19.00 8.33
CA PRO A 297 0.04 19.02 7.00
C PRO A 297 1.03 18.68 5.87
N ALA A 298 2.29 19.11 5.99
CA ALA A 298 3.33 18.81 5.02
C ALA A 298 3.66 17.31 5.00
N ILE A 299 3.78 16.67 6.17
CA ILE A 299 4.01 15.24 6.30
C ILE A 299 2.83 14.44 5.71
N LYS A 300 1.60 14.82 6.04
CA LYS A 300 0.39 14.20 5.47
C LYS A 300 0.38 14.32 3.95
N THR A 301 0.80 15.45 3.39
CA THR A 301 0.86 15.65 1.96
C THR A 301 1.90 14.73 1.30
N ILE A 302 3.10 14.64 1.83
CA ILE A 302 4.16 13.72 1.32
C ILE A 302 3.67 12.26 1.34
N ILE A 303 3.06 11.83 2.44
CA ILE A 303 2.51 10.47 2.55
C ILE A 303 1.39 10.27 1.52
N ALA A 304 0.47 11.24 1.37
CA ALA A 304 -0.65 11.17 0.43
C ALA A 304 -0.18 11.12 -1.03
N GLU A 305 0.87 11.85 -1.38
CA GLU A 305 1.51 11.80 -2.70
C GLU A 305 2.10 10.42 -2.98
N CYS A 306 2.77 9.81 -2.00
CA CYS A 306 3.29 8.45 -2.12
C CYS A 306 2.18 7.41 -2.30
N LEU A 307 1.07 7.55 -1.58
CA LEU A 307 -0.10 6.68 -1.74
C LEU A 307 -0.74 6.86 -3.13
N PHE A 308 -0.83 8.10 -3.61
CA PHE A 308 -1.31 8.39 -4.96
C PHE A 308 -0.42 7.78 -6.05
N GLU A 309 0.90 7.89 -5.91
CA GLU A 309 1.86 7.29 -6.85
C GLU A 309 1.77 5.76 -6.91
N LEU A 310 1.47 5.13 -5.78
CA LEU A 310 1.26 3.68 -5.70
C LEU A 310 -0.06 3.27 -6.34
N ALA A 311 -1.13 3.93 -5.98
CA ALA A 311 -2.47 3.57 -6.39
C ALA A 311 -2.79 4.02 -7.82
N LYS A 312 -2.20 5.14 -8.27
CA LYS A 312 -2.45 5.79 -9.57
C LYS A 312 -3.92 6.09 -9.87
N THR A 313 -4.74 6.16 -8.82
CA THR A 313 -6.17 6.41 -8.89
C THR A 313 -6.57 7.49 -7.90
N ARG A 314 -7.66 8.20 -8.17
CA ARG A 314 -8.14 9.32 -7.35
C ARG A 314 -7.10 10.46 -7.33
N GLY A 315 -7.31 11.52 -6.61
CA GLY A 315 -6.34 12.63 -6.47
C GLY A 315 -5.62 12.61 -5.12
N VAL A 316 -4.54 13.38 -4.99
CA VAL A 316 -3.79 13.52 -3.72
C VAL A 316 -4.70 13.97 -2.56
N ALA A 317 -5.70 14.83 -2.84
CA ALA A 317 -6.67 15.28 -1.83
C ALA A 317 -7.48 14.11 -1.24
N HIS A 318 -7.90 13.15 -2.07
CA HIS A 318 -8.56 11.92 -1.62
C HIS A 318 -7.64 11.10 -0.71
N TRP A 319 -6.39 10.90 -1.11
CA TRP A 319 -5.43 10.13 -0.32
C TRP A 319 -5.08 10.83 0.99
N LYS A 320 -5.05 12.16 1.01
CA LYS A 320 -4.86 12.93 2.25
C LYS A 320 -6.02 12.73 3.22
N ALA A 321 -7.26 12.86 2.74
CA ALA A 321 -8.45 12.61 3.55
C ALA A 321 -8.50 11.15 4.03
N ARG A 322 -8.12 10.19 3.18
CA ARG A 322 -8.03 8.78 3.56
C ARG A 322 -6.96 8.53 4.62
N LEU A 323 -5.79 9.14 4.50
CA LEU A 323 -4.74 9.09 5.52
C LEU A 323 -5.24 9.66 6.86
N GLU A 324 -5.97 10.77 6.84
CA GLU A 324 -6.56 11.36 8.06
C GLU A 324 -7.51 10.39 8.76
N ARG A 325 -8.31 9.65 8.01
CA ARG A 325 -9.17 8.59 8.56
C ARG A 325 -8.34 7.44 9.13
N LEU A 326 -7.29 7.02 8.44
CA LEU A 326 -6.34 6.01 8.91
C LEU A 326 -5.76 6.36 10.28
N LEU A 327 -5.38 7.62 10.43
CA LEU A 327 -4.79 8.16 11.65
C LEU A 327 -5.81 8.38 12.78
N GLN A 328 -7.12 8.24 12.51
CA GLN A 328 -8.17 8.27 13.56
C GLN A 328 -8.33 6.92 14.27
N ARG A 329 -7.77 5.82 13.74
CA ARG A 329 -7.84 4.52 14.42
C ARG A 329 -7.20 4.60 15.80
N PRO A 330 -7.72 3.87 16.78
CA PRO A 330 -7.11 3.81 18.11
C PRO A 330 -5.65 3.32 18.03
N ALA A 331 -4.74 4.02 18.67
CA ALA A 331 -3.32 3.62 18.68
C ALA A 331 -3.11 2.21 19.28
N GLY A 332 -4.01 1.77 20.17
CA GLY A 332 -3.99 0.42 20.75
C GLY A 332 -4.27 -0.73 19.77
N GLU A 333 -4.78 -0.43 18.55
CA GLU A 333 -4.95 -1.42 17.48
C GLU A 333 -3.63 -1.71 16.73
N GLY A 334 -2.59 -0.96 17.03
CA GLY A 334 -1.28 -1.08 16.39
C GLY A 334 -1.06 -0.11 15.24
N PRO A 335 0.14 -0.12 14.65
CA PRO A 335 0.49 0.79 13.57
C PRO A 335 -0.29 0.46 12.29
N VAL A 336 -0.70 1.50 11.59
CA VAL A 336 -1.36 1.44 10.28
C VAL A 336 -0.37 1.68 9.14
N LEU A 337 0.82 2.21 9.45
CA LEU A 337 1.82 2.64 8.49
C LEU A 337 3.24 2.47 9.04
N VAL A 338 4.13 1.98 8.19
CA VAL A 338 5.59 2.01 8.42
C VAL A 338 6.22 2.94 7.39
N LEU A 339 6.97 3.93 7.87
CA LEU A 339 7.77 4.83 7.04
C LEU A 339 9.24 4.41 7.12
N CYS A 340 9.85 4.07 6.00
CA CYS A 340 11.28 3.87 5.88
C CYS A 340 11.92 5.14 5.30
N LEU A 341 12.48 5.98 6.15
CA LEU A 341 13.16 7.24 5.79
C LEU A 341 14.62 6.93 5.46
N ASP A 342 14.95 6.83 4.18
CA ASP A 342 16.30 6.45 3.77
C ASP A 342 17.21 7.64 3.52
N GLY A 343 18.43 7.55 4.06
CA GLY A 343 19.49 8.49 3.79
C GLY A 343 19.31 9.88 4.40
N MET A 344 18.82 10.00 5.64
CA MET A 344 18.59 11.30 6.30
C MET A 344 19.83 12.23 6.28
N ASN A 345 21.04 11.67 6.23
CA ASN A 345 22.27 12.43 6.10
C ASN A 345 22.51 13.04 4.69
N GLN A 346 21.76 12.61 3.66
CA GLN A 346 21.90 13.13 2.31
C GLN A 346 21.21 14.48 2.13
N GLU A 347 20.21 14.75 2.97
CA GLU A 347 19.47 16.02 3.01
C GLU A 347 19.66 16.70 4.40
N PRO A 348 20.83 17.23 4.68
CA PRO A 348 21.16 17.80 6.00
C PRO A 348 20.40 19.10 6.33
N GLY A 349 19.78 19.74 5.32
CA GLY A 349 18.92 20.92 5.48
C GLY A 349 17.50 20.60 5.97
N VAL A 350 17.10 19.34 5.92
CA VAL A 350 15.78 18.91 6.40
C VAL A 350 15.79 18.86 7.94
N PRO A 351 14.79 19.42 8.62
CA PRO A 351 14.72 19.41 10.08
C PRO A 351 14.23 18.04 10.61
N TRP A 352 15.05 17.00 10.44
CA TRP A 352 14.71 15.61 10.76
C TRP A 352 14.22 15.40 12.20
N LEU A 353 14.84 16.08 13.18
CA LEU A 353 14.37 16.02 14.55
C LEU A 353 12.91 16.43 14.66
N ARG A 354 12.54 17.54 14.01
CA ARG A 354 11.18 18.05 14.05
C ARG A 354 10.20 17.11 13.33
N PHE A 355 10.61 16.52 12.20
CA PHE A 355 9.82 15.49 11.52
C PHE A 355 9.55 14.30 12.44
N LEU A 356 10.58 13.77 13.10
CA LEU A 356 10.43 12.65 14.01
C LEU A 356 9.57 13.00 15.23
N GLN A 357 9.69 14.21 15.78
CA GLN A 357 8.82 14.67 16.87
C GLN A 357 7.33 14.69 16.47
N ILE A 358 7.03 15.19 15.27
CA ILE A 358 5.65 15.23 14.77
C ILE A 358 5.13 13.80 14.56
N LEU A 359 5.95 12.89 14.01
CA LEU A 359 5.56 11.50 13.78
C LEU A 359 5.35 10.71 15.10
N GLN A 360 5.90 11.19 16.21
CA GLN A 360 5.65 10.62 17.53
C GLN A 360 4.43 11.23 18.25
N ALA A 361 3.99 12.41 17.81
CA ALA A 361 2.84 13.11 18.40
C ALA A 361 1.54 12.73 17.65
N ASP A 362 0.40 13.06 18.28
CA ASP A 362 -0.89 12.95 17.58
C ASP A 362 -0.89 13.83 16.31
N PRO A 363 -1.53 13.33 15.22
CA PRO A 363 -2.31 12.08 15.09
C PRO A 363 -1.48 10.84 14.71
N PHE A 364 -0.16 10.93 14.55
CA PHE A 364 0.69 9.83 14.07
C PHE A 364 1.11 8.85 15.18
N GLY A 365 1.25 9.36 16.41
CA GLY A 365 1.77 8.59 17.54
C GLY A 365 1.09 7.24 17.75
N GLY A 366 1.86 6.14 17.80
CA GLY A 366 1.38 4.77 17.91
C GLY A 366 0.73 4.19 16.64
N ARG A 367 0.36 5.04 15.68
CA ARG A 367 -0.25 4.64 14.40
C ARG A 367 0.76 4.56 13.26
N VAL A 368 1.89 5.23 13.41
CA VAL A 368 2.98 5.24 12.44
C VAL A 368 4.25 4.79 13.12
N ARG A 369 4.92 3.79 12.53
CA ARG A 369 6.26 3.37 12.95
C ARG A 369 7.29 3.89 11.93
N VAL A 370 8.45 4.29 12.42
CA VAL A 370 9.48 4.91 11.59
C VAL A 370 10.78 4.12 11.68
N ILE A 371 11.34 3.79 10.52
CA ILE A 371 12.71 3.30 10.37
C ILE A 371 13.49 4.39 9.63
N GLY A 372 14.49 4.96 10.27
CA GLY A 372 15.37 5.94 9.64
C GLY A 372 16.73 5.32 9.33
N THR A 373 17.34 5.62 8.18
CA THR A 373 18.74 5.27 7.93
C THR A 373 19.60 6.51 7.87
N THR A 374 20.80 6.45 8.48
CA THR A 374 21.73 7.58 8.49
C THR A 374 23.17 7.13 8.69
N ARG A 375 24.14 8.01 8.42
CA ARG A 375 25.53 7.76 8.78
C ARG A 375 25.72 7.93 10.30
N LYS A 376 26.56 7.09 10.91
CA LYS A 376 26.86 7.14 12.36
C LYS A 376 27.33 8.53 12.78
N HIS A 377 28.27 9.11 12.07
CA HIS A 377 28.79 10.44 12.31
C HIS A 377 27.69 11.54 12.26
N HIS A 378 26.82 11.51 11.25
CA HIS A 378 25.69 12.43 11.15
C HIS A 378 24.70 12.26 12.32
N PHE A 379 24.48 11.01 12.76
CA PHE A 379 23.66 10.71 13.92
C PHE A 379 24.28 11.30 15.20
N GLU A 380 25.55 11.06 15.44
CA GLU A 380 26.27 11.51 16.64
C GLU A 380 26.41 13.03 16.72
N GLU A 381 26.68 13.71 15.60
CA GLU A 381 26.95 15.15 15.60
C GLU A 381 25.72 16.02 15.37
N ARG A 382 24.79 15.60 14.53
CA ARG A 382 23.66 16.43 14.11
C ARG A 382 22.31 15.97 14.64
N LEU A 383 22.15 14.67 14.88
CA LEU A 383 20.93 14.07 15.41
C LEU A 383 21.04 13.73 16.91
N ASN A 384 22.14 14.10 17.57
CA ASN A 384 22.33 13.87 19.01
C ASN A 384 21.25 14.58 19.89
N HIS A 385 20.55 15.56 19.31
CA HIS A 385 19.36 16.19 19.90
C HIS A 385 18.09 15.32 19.81
N LEU A 386 18.18 14.09 19.28
CA LEU A 386 17.09 13.11 19.34
C LEU A 386 16.72 12.75 20.80
N SER A 387 17.52 13.13 21.77
CA SER A 387 17.15 13.16 23.19
C SER A 387 15.93 14.07 23.50
N GLY A 388 15.59 15.00 22.60
CA GLY A 388 14.36 15.80 22.64
C GLY A 388 13.12 15.14 22.05
N LEU A 389 13.21 13.88 21.61
CA LEU A 389 12.07 13.10 21.20
C LEU A 389 11.23 12.65 22.40
N ILE A 390 9.93 12.44 22.18
CA ILE A 390 8.99 11.93 23.20
C ILE A 390 9.46 10.56 23.70
N ALA A 391 9.94 9.71 22.79
CA ALA A 391 10.62 8.46 23.11
C ALA A 391 11.98 8.44 22.39
N PRO A 392 13.09 8.11 23.08
CA PRO A 392 14.40 8.00 22.44
C PRO A 392 14.39 6.91 21.36
N PRO A 393 15.16 7.09 20.28
CA PRO A 393 15.20 6.12 19.21
C PRO A 393 15.92 4.84 19.64
N ASP A 394 15.45 3.70 19.13
CA ASP A 394 16.21 2.46 19.12
C ASP A 394 17.32 2.56 18.08
N THR A 395 18.56 2.66 18.53
CA THR A 395 19.72 2.77 17.65
C THR A 395 20.20 1.38 17.24
N ILE A 396 20.20 1.12 15.94
CA ILE A 396 20.58 -0.16 15.35
C ILE A 396 21.85 0.06 14.53
N GLU A 397 22.97 -0.41 15.04
CA GLU A 397 24.24 -0.24 14.37
C GLU A 397 24.47 -1.32 13.32
N VAL A 398 24.77 -0.90 12.07
CA VAL A 398 25.25 -1.76 11.00
C VAL A 398 26.75 -1.56 10.85
N SER A 399 27.52 -2.59 11.19
CA SER A 399 28.97 -2.62 11.11
C SER A 399 29.48 -3.19 9.78
N GLN A 400 30.77 -3.36 9.63
CA GLN A 400 31.37 -4.20 8.58
C GLN A 400 30.92 -5.67 8.74
N PHE A 401 31.16 -6.50 7.73
CA PHE A 401 31.01 -7.95 7.89
C PHE A 401 31.82 -8.45 9.08
N THR A 402 31.19 -9.30 9.88
CA THR A 402 31.87 -9.90 11.04
C THR A 402 33.07 -10.73 10.61
N ASP A 403 34.17 -10.60 11.35
CA ASP A 403 35.48 -11.20 11.04
C ASP A 403 35.76 -12.47 11.87
N GLU A 404 34.77 -12.97 12.56
CA GLU A 404 34.85 -14.21 13.32
C GLU A 404 34.84 -15.41 12.37
N PRO A 405 35.52 -16.52 12.70
CA PRO A 405 35.45 -17.75 11.91
C PRO A 405 33.99 -18.20 11.70
N GLY A 406 33.59 -18.39 10.45
CA GLY A 406 32.19 -18.68 10.06
C GLY A 406 31.25 -17.46 10.11
N GLY A 407 31.79 -16.27 10.36
CA GLY A 407 31.03 -15.00 10.33
C GLY A 407 30.57 -14.55 8.94
N GLU A 408 30.04 -13.33 8.88
CA GLU A 408 29.44 -12.79 7.63
C GLU A 408 30.44 -12.73 6.47
N LEU A 409 31.72 -12.40 6.75
CA LEU A 409 32.77 -12.36 5.72
C LEU A 409 33.01 -13.77 5.15
N ASP A 410 33.15 -14.78 6.00
CA ASP A 410 33.39 -16.14 5.56
C ASP A 410 32.20 -16.71 4.76
N GLN A 411 30.98 -16.41 5.20
CA GLN A 411 29.76 -16.75 4.46
C GLN A 411 29.74 -16.09 3.08
N ARG A 412 30.14 -14.82 3.01
CA ARG A 412 30.20 -14.10 1.73
C ARG A 412 31.28 -14.65 0.79
N LEU A 413 32.46 -14.97 1.31
CA LEU A 413 33.52 -15.60 0.57
C LEU A 413 33.11 -17.00 0.06
N ALA A 414 32.49 -17.81 0.90
CA ALA A 414 32.00 -19.12 0.54
C ALA A 414 30.97 -19.08 -0.61
N HIS A 415 30.12 -18.06 -0.67
CA HIS A 415 29.21 -17.86 -1.81
C HIS A 415 29.94 -17.64 -3.14
N ASP A 416 31.11 -17.01 -3.10
CA ASP A 416 31.94 -16.81 -4.29
C ASP A 416 32.95 -17.97 -4.48
N SER A 417 32.78 -19.07 -3.73
CA SER A 417 33.69 -20.23 -3.72
C SER A 417 35.13 -19.85 -3.34
N LEU A 418 35.27 -18.92 -2.40
CA LEU A 418 36.52 -18.41 -1.88
C LEU A 418 36.66 -18.66 -0.39
N THR A 419 37.90 -18.61 0.07
CA THR A 419 38.29 -18.61 1.48
C THR A 419 39.10 -17.37 1.82
N ARG A 420 39.42 -17.14 3.09
CA ARG A 420 40.29 -16.04 3.49
C ARG A 420 41.68 -16.14 2.89
N ASP A 421 42.18 -17.36 2.69
CA ASP A 421 43.49 -17.61 2.14
C ASP A 421 43.61 -17.19 0.65
N ASP A 422 42.47 -17.09 -0.03
CA ASP A 422 42.40 -16.60 -1.42
C ASP A 422 42.47 -15.08 -1.52
N ILE A 423 42.50 -14.37 -0.39
CA ILE A 423 42.49 -12.91 -0.28
C ILE A 423 43.79 -12.46 0.46
N HIS A 424 44.57 -11.62 -0.18
CA HIS A 424 45.73 -11.06 0.50
C HIS A 424 45.37 -10.30 1.78
N THR A 425 46.13 -10.44 2.85
CA THR A 425 45.85 -9.89 4.16
C THR A 425 45.57 -8.40 4.16
N GLU A 426 46.27 -7.62 3.31
CA GLU A 426 46.04 -6.18 3.15
C GLU A 426 44.70 -5.83 2.52
N LEU A 427 44.06 -6.76 1.83
CA LEU A 427 42.75 -6.59 1.20
C LEU A 427 41.55 -7.00 2.10
N LEU A 428 41.81 -7.84 3.08
CA LEU A 428 40.74 -8.33 4.00
C LEU A 428 39.98 -7.19 4.71
N PRO A 429 40.62 -6.14 5.21
CA PRO A 429 39.88 -5.04 5.86
C PRO A 429 38.89 -4.35 4.92
N PHE A 430 39.21 -4.26 3.62
CA PHE A 430 38.33 -3.68 2.61
C PHE A 430 37.24 -4.66 2.20
N ALA A 431 37.54 -5.97 2.12
CA ALA A 431 36.54 -7.01 1.84
C ALA A 431 35.44 -7.09 2.91
N ARG A 432 35.73 -6.67 4.16
CA ARG A 432 34.72 -6.56 5.22
C ARG A 432 33.68 -5.47 4.98
N THR A 433 33.98 -4.51 4.09
CA THR A 433 33.01 -3.45 3.73
C THR A 433 32.14 -3.92 2.58
N PRO A 434 30.81 -4.14 2.77
CA PRO A 434 29.94 -4.71 1.73
C PRO A 434 30.03 -4.01 0.38
N ARG A 435 30.14 -2.69 0.35
CA ARG A 435 30.27 -1.89 -0.88
C ARG A 435 31.60 -2.14 -1.61
N LEU A 436 32.66 -2.45 -0.88
CA LEU A 436 34.00 -2.65 -1.43
C LEU A 436 34.29 -4.11 -1.76
N TYR A 437 33.52 -5.03 -1.20
CA TYR A 437 33.75 -6.46 -1.35
C TYR A 437 33.91 -6.90 -2.81
N ASP A 438 32.90 -6.62 -3.65
CA ASP A 438 32.91 -7.00 -5.06
C ASP A 438 34.10 -6.40 -5.82
N LEU A 439 34.53 -5.22 -5.38
CA LEU A 439 35.68 -4.54 -5.95
C LEU A 439 37.00 -5.25 -5.58
N VAL A 440 37.14 -5.61 -4.32
CA VAL A 440 38.28 -6.38 -3.81
C VAL A 440 38.39 -7.70 -4.54
N ILE A 441 37.32 -8.44 -4.69
CA ILE A 441 37.31 -9.73 -5.37
C ILE A 441 37.73 -9.60 -6.84
N LYS A 442 37.25 -8.58 -7.53
CA LYS A 442 37.62 -8.31 -8.94
C LYS A 442 39.08 -7.93 -9.12
N LEU A 443 39.67 -7.28 -8.14
CA LEU A 443 41.01 -6.74 -8.22
C LEU A 443 42.08 -7.61 -7.50
N ARG A 444 41.69 -8.63 -6.73
CA ARG A 444 42.56 -9.42 -5.87
C ARG A 444 43.84 -9.95 -6.57
N ASP A 445 43.73 -10.37 -7.85
CA ASP A 445 44.80 -10.93 -8.63
C ASP A 445 45.63 -9.87 -9.40
N ARG A 446 45.20 -8.61 -9.33
CA ARG A 446 45.79 -7.49 -10.09
C ARG A 446 46.50 -6.45 -9.21
N LEU A 447 46.06 -6.35 -7.97
CA LEU A 447 46.58 -5.39 -7.03
C LEU A 447 47.96 -5.84 -6.55
N ASP A 448 48.97 -5.02 -6.86
CA ASP A 448 50.28 -5.13 -6.23
C ASP A 448 50.15 -4.75 -4.75
N THR A 449 50.22 -5.72 -3.88
CA THR A 449 50.11 -5.59 -2.44
C THR A 449 51.45 -5.28 -1.78
N SER A 450 52.53 -5.16 -2.54
CA SER A 450 53.85 -4.71 -2.03
C SER A 450 53.87 -3.24 -1.60
N THR A 451 52.83 -2.47 -2.00
CA THR A 451 52.63 -1.08 -1.58
C THR A 451 51.29 -0.94 -0.84
N GLU A 452 51.23 0.09 0.03
CA GLU A 452 50.02 0.33 0.83
C GLU A 452 48.73 0.37 -0.03
N VAL A 453 47.75 -0.42 0.34
CA VAL A 453 46.44 -0.46 -0.33
C VAL A 453 45.49 0.51 0.40
N THR A 454 45.00 1.50 -0.33
CA THR A 454 44.02 2.47 0.16
C THR A 454 42.69 2.33 -0.62
N VAL A 455 41.60 2.83 -0.05
CA VAL A 455 40.30 2.89 -0.74
C VAL A 455 40.40 3.66 -2.06
N HIS A 456 41.19 4.74 -2.09
CA HIS A 456 41.37 5.55 -3.30
C HIS A 456 42.10 4.75 -4.38
N ARG A 457 43.12 3.97 -4.01
CA ARG A 457 43.83 3.10 -4.93
C ARG A 457 42.92 2.00 -5.49
N LEU A 458 42.11 1.36 -4.64
CA LEU A 458 41.08 0.38 -5.07
C LEU A 458 40.13 0.97 -6.10
N LEU A 459 39.61 2.17 -5.85
CA LEU A 459 38.71 2.86 -6.76
C LEU A 459 39.41 3.29 -8.07
N TRP A 460 40.65 3.71 -7.98
CA TRP A 460 41.48 4.09 -9.15
C TRP A 460 41.73 2.89 -10.05
N GLU A 461 42.21 1.78 -9.50
CA GLU A 461 42.48 0.55 -10.26
C GLU A 461 41.19 -0.01 -10.89
N ALA A 462 40.05 0.12 -10.20
CA ALA A 462 38.75 -0.25 -10.76
C ALA A 462 38.36 0.62 -11.94
N ALA A 463 38.66 1.91 -11.89
CA ALA A 463 38.35 2.85 -12.97
C ALA A 463 39.24 2.60 -14.19
N LEU A 464 40.49 2.14 -13.97
CA LEU A 464 41.45 1.80 -15.03
C LEU A 464 41.20 0.39 -15.60
N ALA A 465 40.48 -0.48 -14.92
CA ALA A 465 40.18 -1.81 -15.42
C ALA A 465 39.33 -1.69 -16.70
N PRO A 466 39.74 -2.31 -17.82
CA PRO A 466 38.96 -2.25 -19.05
C PRO A 466 37.59 -2.80 -18.78
N ALA A 467 36.55 -2.05 -19.17
CA ALA A 467 35.18 -2.47 -19.06
C ALA A 467 35.04 -3.83 -19.74
N SER A 468 35.06 -4.90 -18.97
CA SER A 468 34.79 -6.23 -19.50
C SER A 468 33.44 -6.12 -20.20
N ARG A 469 33.43 -6.38 -21.51
CA ARG A 469 32.23 -6.37 -22.35
C ARG A 469 31.10 -6.98 -21.57
N ARG A 470 30.11 -6.14 -21.20
CA ARG A 470 28.83 -6.64 -20.75
C ARG A 470 28.36 -7.60 -21.83
N SER A 471 28.38 -8.87 -21.54
CA SER A 471 27.80 -9.90 -22.38
C SER A 471 26.36 -9.50 -22.62
N ARG A 472 26.08 -9.06 -23.85
CA ARG A 472 24.73 -9.07 -24.39
C ARG A 472 24.33 -10.53 -24.49
N ALA A 473 23.45 -10.97 -23.65
CA ALA A 473 22.59 -12.13 -23.83
C ALA A 473 21.25 -11.80 -23.17
#